data_ea8e00a9db9107f042ac722a528919ce
#
_entry.id   ea8e00a9db9107f042ac722a528919ce
#
_cell.length_a   1.000
_cell.length_b   1.000
_cell.length_c   1.000
_cell.angle_alpha   90.00
_cell.angle_beta   90.00
_cell.angle_gamma   90.00
#
_symmetry.space_group_name_H-M   'P 1'
#
loop_
_entity.id
_entity.type
_entity.pdbx_description
1 polymer ?
#
loop_
_entity_poly.entity_id
_entity_poly.type
_entity_poly.pdbx_seq_one_letter_code
_entity_poly.pdbx_strand_id
1 'polypeptide(L)'
;MSSKPRAKLSHSAIFCKDVPEMLDFYTKVLGLIITDEGVHSTNGIHYTFLSSDPIEHHEIVLVPGRPEKDDFSVTQQISFYVDTLEDVQVINSRAEAAQATEIRPRCHGNAWSVYFLDPEGNKIE
;
A
#
# COMPACT_ATOMS: atom_id res chain seq x y z
N MET A 1 32.91 17.89 -11.96
CA MET A 1 31.53 18.35 -12.11
C MET A 1 30.63 17.61 -11.09
N SER A 2 30.05 18.37 -10.20
CA SER A 2 29.18 17.76 -9.19
C SER A 2 27.79 17.52 -9.79
N SER A 3 27.23 16.31 -9.54
CA SER A 3 25.85 16.03 -9.90
C SER A 3 24.92 16.69 -8.88
N LYS A 4 23.81 17.24 -9.37
CA LYS A 4 22.77 17.75 -8.47
C LYS A 4 22.15 16.59 -7.71
N PRO A 5 21.86 16.74 -6.41
CA PRO A 5 21.16 15.70 -5.68
C PRO A 5 19.77 15.46 -6.27
N ARG A 6 19.35 14.19 -6.26
CA ARG A 6 17.99 13.80 -6.64
C ARG A 6 17.35 13.12 -5.46
N ALA A 7 16.17 13.61 -5.10
CA ALA A 7 15.41 12.98 -4.01
C ALA A 7 14.93 11.60 -4.46
N LYS A 8 14.97 10.66 -3.55
CA LYS A 8 14.41 9.31 -3.73
C LYS A 8 13.14 9.21 -2.92
N LEU A 9 12.14 8.52 -3.48
CA LEU A 9 10.93 8.24 -2.72
C LEU A 9 11.29 7.36 -1.53
N SER A 10 10.94 7.80 -0.34
CA SER A 10 11.16 7.05 0.89
C SER A 10 9.90 6.31 1.28
N HIS A 11 8.85 7.03 1.55
CA HIS A 11 7.57 6.47 2.00
C HIS A 11 6.43 7.40 1.62
N SER A 12 5.22 6.85 1.66
CA SER A 12 3.99 7.59 1.44
C SER A 12 3.01 7.28 2.55
N ALA A 13 2.22 8.27 2.96
CA ALA A 13 1.18 8.09 3.96
C ALA A 13 -0.18 8.28 3.30
N ILE A 14 -1.14 7.45 3.68
CA ILE A 14 -2.50 7.51 3.14
C ILE A 14 -3.51 7.64 4.28
N PHE A 15 -4.51 8.48 4.07
CA PHE A 15 -5.63 8.59 5.00
C PHE A 15 -6.57 7.40 4.86
N CYS A 16 -7.02 6.87 5.99
CA CYS A 16 -7.91 5.72 6.06
C CYS A 16 -9.18 6.06 6.84
N LYS A 17 -10.31 5.50 6.42
CA LYS A 17 -11.55 5.53 7.19
C LYS A 17 -11.48 4.52 8.33
N ASP A 18 -10.97 3.33 8.02
CA ASP A 18 -10.87 2.20 8.95
C ASP A 18 -9.44 1.64 8.89
N VAL A 19 -8.58 2.11 9.78
CA VAL A 19 -7.18 1.67 9.83
C VAL A 19 -7.06 0.17 10.10
N PRO A 20 -7.78 -0.44 11.08
CA PRO A 20 -7.70 -1.89 11.29
C PRO A 20 -8.03 -2.73 10.06
N GLU A 21 -9.06 -2.35 9.30
CA GLU A 21 -9.42 -3.07 8.07
C GLU A 21 -8.35 -2.93 7.00
N MET A 22 -7.82 -1.72 6.82
CA MET A 22 -6.74 -1.45 5.87
C MET A 22 -5.46 -2.19 6.28
N LEU A 23 -5.14 -2.18 7.56
CA LEU A 23 -3.98 -2.88 8.09
C LEU A 23 -4.08 -4.39 7.83
N ASP A 24 -5.24 -4.98 8.08
CA ASP A 24 -5.48 -6.40 7.83
C ASP A 24 -5.26 -6.73 6.34
N PHE A 25 -5.78 -5.90 5.46
CA PHE A 25 -5.64 -6.09 4.02
C PHE A 25 -4.17 -6.00 3.56
N TYR A 26 -3.48 -4.94 3.94
CA TYR A 26 -2.10 -4.72 3.50
C TYR A 26 -1.13 -5.77 4.05
N THR A 27 -1.38 -6.29 5.24
CA THR A 27 -0.56 -7.36 5.80
C THR A 27 -0.88 -8.72 5.18
N LYS A 28 -2.14 -9.06 4.98
CA LYS A 28 -2.54 -10.38 4.47
C LYS A 28 -2.38 -10.50 2.95
N VAL A 29 -2.70 -9.48 2.19
CA VAL A 29 -2.64 -9.54 0.73
C VAL A 29 -1.24 -9.20 0.22
N LEU A 30 -0.70 -8.07 0.62
CA LEU A 30 0.61 -7.63 0.14
C LEU A 30 1.77 -8.18 0.97
N GLY A 31 1.48 -8.78 2.11
CA GLY A 31 2.53 -9.36 2.97
C GLY A 31 3.39 -8.32 3.67
N LEU A 32 2.92 -7.08 3.76
CA LEU A 32 3.67 -6.04 4.48
C LEU A 32 3.67 -6.34 5.97
N ILE A 33 4.73 -5.91 6.64
CA ILE A 33 4.87 -6.08 8.08
C ILE A 33 4.74 -4.72 8.78
N ILE A 34 4.22 -4.75 10.00
CA ILE A 34 4.19 -3.57 10.86
C ILE A 34 5.60 -3.36 11.39
N THR A 35 6.20 -2.22 11.06
CA THR A 35 7.54 -1.89 11.54
C THR A 35 7.51 -0.99 12.76
N ASP A 36 6.45 -0.21 12.92
CA ASP A 36 6.27 0.66 14.08
C ASP A 36 4.82 1.13 14.14
N GLU A 37 4.39 1.59 15.30
CA GLU A 37 3.12 2.28 15.49
C GLU A 37 3.20 3.17 16.72
N GLY A 38 2.43 4.25 16.71
CA GLY A 38 2.42 5.14 17.86
C GLY A 38 1.60 6.39 17.64
N VAL A 39 1.36 7.09 18.73
CA VAL A 39 0.58 8.34 18.73
C VAL A 39 1.56 9.51 18.66
N HIS A 40 1.33 10.39 17.71
CA HIS A 40 2.14 11.59 17.56
C HIS A 40 1.92 12.52 18.76
N SER A 41 3.00 12.96 19.38
CA SER A 41 2.93 13.74 20.62
C SER A 41 2.24 15.09 20.47
N THR A 42 2.27 15.69 19.28
CA THR A 42 1.73 17.01 19.03
C THR A 42 0.26 16.98 18.66
N ASN A 43 -0.17 16.04 17.81
CA ASN A 43 -1.54 16.04 17.26
C ASN A 43 -2.42 14.91 17.79
N GLY A 44 -1.87 13.95 18.55
CA GLY A 44 -2.63 12.82 19.10
C GLY A 44 -3.07 11.80 18.07
N ILE A 45 -2.59 11.87 16.83
CA ILE A 45 -2.96 10.96 15.76
C ILE A 45 -2.11 9.70 15.83
N HIS A 46 -2.77 8.54 15.68
CA HIS A 46 -2.10 7.26 15.66
C HIS A 46 -1.61 6.94 14.23
N TYR A 47 -0.33 6.63 14.10
CA TYR A 47 0.30 6.26 12.84
C TYR A 47 0.68 4.78 12.88
N THR A 48 0.43 4.05 11.79
CA THR A 48 0.82 2.66 11.63
C THR A 48 1.78 2.57 10.43
N PHE A 49 2.99 2.11 10.68
CA PHE A 49 4.06 2.06 9.70
C PHE A 49 4.22 0.63 9.16
N LEU A 50 4.23 0.50 7.84
CA LEU A 50 4.33 -0.79 7.16
C LEU A 50 5.51 -0.80 6.21
N SER A 51 6.15 -1.97 6.06
CA SER A 51 7.25 -2.17 5.12
C SER A 51 7.24 -3.59 4.57
N SER A 52 7.81 -3.76 3.39
CA SER A 52 8.10 -5.08 2.82
C SER A 52 9.40 -5.68 3.38
N ASP A 53 10.23 -4.85 4.00
CA ASP A 53 11.55 -5.23 4.50
C ASP A 53 11.66 -4.81 5.97
N PRO A 54 11.99 -5.75 6.89
CA PRO A 54 12.14 -5.41 8.32
C PRO A 54 13.28 -4.42 8.60
N ILE A 55 14.22 -4.25 7.69
CA ILE A 55 15.32 -3.29 7.83
C ILE A 55 14.86 -1.87 7.45
N GLU A 56 13.98 -1.74 6.45
CA GLU A 56 13.39 -0.45 6.08
C GLU A 56 12.32 -0.09 7.11
N HIS A 57 12.43 1.11 7.69
CA HIS A 57 11.50 1.49 8.76
C HIS A 57 10.05 1.51 8.27
N HIS A 58 9.79 2.11 7.11
CA HIS A 58 8.46 2.12 6.54
C HIS A 58 8.48 2.52 5.07
N GLU A 59 7.46 2.06 4.35
CA GLU A 59 7.20 2.38 2.95
C GLU A 59 5.80 2.97 2.80
N ILE A 60 4.85 2.47 3.58
CA ILE A 60 3.46 2.94 3.62
C ILE A 60 3.11 3.25 5.08
N VAL A 61 2.44 4.37 5.28
CA VAL A 61 1.92 4.76 6.59
C VAL A 61 0.41 4.87 6.51
N LEU A 62 -0.30 4.21 7.42
CA LEU A 62 -1.75 4.30 7.51
C LEU A 62 -2.11 5.33 8.59
N VAL A 63 -2.92 6.30 8.20
CA VAL A 63 -3.27 7.43 9.07
C VAL A 63 -4.81 7.56 9.08
N PRO A 64 -5.45 7.61 10.26
CA PRO A 64 -6.90 7.84 10.31
C PRO A 64 -7.24 9.26 9.84
N GLY A 65 -8.47 9.44 9.36
CA GLY A 65 -8.97 10.77 9.02
C GLY A 65 -9.48 10.94 7.60
N ARG A 66 -9.60 9.85 6.83
CA ARG A 66 -10.23 9.94 5.52
C ARG A 66 -11.72 10.25 5.68
N PRO A 67 -12.25 11.28 4.99
CA PRO A 67 -13.68 11.60 5.06
C PRO A 67 -14.57 10.46 4.58
N GLU A 68 -15.76 10.31 5.17
CA GLU A 68 -16.75 9.32 4.72
C GLU A 68 -17.15 9.54 3.27
N LYS A 69 -17.27 10.81 2.86
CA LYS A 69 -17.52 11.16 1.47
C LYS A 69 -16.28 11.82 0.90
N ASP A 70 -15.71 11.17 -0.11
CA ASP A 70 -14.64 11.74 -0.91
C ASP A 70 -15.01 11.56 -2.38
N ASP A 71 -15.31 12.67 -3.04
CA ASP A 71 -15.71 12.66 -4.45
C ASP A 71 -14.52 12.48 -5.39
N PHE A 72 -13.32 12.64 -4.85
CA PHE A 72 -12.10 12.57 -5.64
C PHE A 72 -10.93 12.07 -4.79
N SER A 73 -10.17 11.12 -5.34
CA SER A 73 -8.94 10.65 -4.72
C SER A 73 -7.75 11.23 -5.49
N VAL A 74 -6.84 11.87 -4.77
CA VAL A 74 -5.59 12.37 -5.37
C VAL A 74 -4.63 11.23 -5.70
N THR A 75 -4.84 10.06 -5.10
CA THR A 75 -4.03 8.87 -5.38
C THR A 75 -4.69 8.09 -6.50
N GLN A 76 -4.04 8.05 -7.68
CA GLN A 76 -4.55 7.29 -8.82
C GLN A 76 -4.28 5.81 -8.65
N GLN A 77 -3.08 5.45 -8.20
CA GLN A 77 -2.74 4.08 -7.84
C GLN A 77 -1.51 4.05 -6.95
N ILE A 78 -1.36 2.95 -6.23
CA ILE A 78 -0.18 2.64 -5.44
C ILE A 78 0.40 1.36 -6.02
N SER A 79 1.63 1.43 -6.54
CA SER A 79 2.25 0.30 -7.22
C SER A 79 3.39 -0.26 -6.37
N PHE A 80 3.40 -1.57 -6.26
CA PHE A 80 4.45 -2.35 -5.62
C PHE A 80 5.08 -3.25 -6.65
N TYR A 81 6.28 -3.73 -6.43
CA TYR A 81 6.84 -4.78 -7.25
C TYR A 81 7.26 -5.97 -6.41
N VAL A 82 7.25 -7.11 -7.03
CA VAL A 82 7.74 -8.38 -6.47
C VAL A 82 8.75 -8.97 -7.44
N ASP A 83 9.52 -9.95 -6.98
CA ASP A 83 10.66 -10.43 -7.73
C ASP A 83 10.30 -11.40 -8.87
N THR A 84 9.20 -12.13 -8.73
CA THR A 84 8.88 -13.23 -9.68
C THR A 84 7.42 -13.18 -10.12
N LEU A 85 7.12 -13.83 -11.24
CA LEU A 85 5.75 -14.04 -11.70
C LEU A 85 4.95 -14.85 -10.68
N GLU A 86 5.58 -15.84 -10.06
CA GLU A 86 4.96 -16.67 -9.03
C GLU A 86 4.49 -15.80 -7.85
N ASP A 87 5.28 -14.81 -7.48
CA ASP A 87 4.90 -13.86 -6.42
C ASP A 87 3.65 -13.07 -6.81
N VAL A 88 3.55 -12.62 -8.07
CA VAL A 88 2.35 -11.95 -8.58
C VAL A 88 1.14 -12.87 -8.46
N GLN A 89 1.30 -14.15 -8.81
CA GLN A 89 0.21 -15.13 -8.72
C GLN A 89 -0.22 -15.38 -7.28
N VAL A 90 0.73 -15.43 -6.35
CA VAL A 90 0.43 -15.58 -4.92
C VAL A 90 -0.36 -14.38 -4.41
N ILE A 91 0.04 -13.16 -4.77
CA ILE A 91 -0.68 -11.95 -4.37
C ILE A 91 -2.08 -11.93 -4.98
N ASN A 92 -2.22 -12.33 -6.24
CA ASN A 92 -3.53 -12.45 -6.88
C ASN A 92 -4.44 -13.40 -6.08
N SER A 93 -3.93 -14.56 -5.68
CA SER A 93 -4.70 -15.54 -4.89
C SER A 93 -5.08 -14.99 -3.52
N ARG A 94 -4.18 -14.24 -2.87
CA ARG A 94 -4.46 -13.61 -1.58
C ARG A 94 -5.53 -12.53 -1.71
N ALA A 95 -5.48 -11.75 -2.81
CA ALA A 95 -6.50 -10.73 -3.09
C ALA A 95 -7.87 -11.39 -3.29
N GLU A 96 -7.94 -12.50 -4.02
CA GLU A 96 -9.17 -13.26 -4.18
C GLU A 96 -9.70 -13.78 -2.85
N ALA A 97 -8.83 -14.37 -2.02
CA ALA A 97 -9.21 -14.89 -0.71
C ALA A 97 -9.70 -13.78 0.24
N ALA A 98 -9.16 -12.58 0.11
CA ALA A 98 -9.59 -11.41 0.87
C ALA A 98 -10.82 -10.73 0.26
N GLN A 99 -11.36 -11.27 -0.83
CA GLN A 99 -12.52 -10.73 -1.53
C GLN A 99 -12.30 -9.29 -2.04
N ALA A 100 -11.06 -9.00 -2.46
CA ALA A 100 -10.75 -7.72 -3.09
C ALA A 100 -11.58 -7.55 -4.36
N THR A 101 -11.91 -6.30 -4.67
CA THR A 101 -12.72 -5.99 -5.83
C THR A 101 -11.85 -5.59 -7.02
N GLU A 102 -12.42 -5.69 -8.22
CA GLU A 102 -11.79 -5.29 -9.48
C GLU A 102 -10.41 -5.94 -9.71
N ILE A 103 -10.29 -7.22 -9.40
CA ILE A 103 -9.04 -7.97 -9.61
C ILE A 103 -8.83 -8.15 -11.11
N ARG A 104 -7.71 -7.63 -11.63
CA ARG A 104 -7.40 -7.67 -13.06
C ARG A 104 -5.92 -8.00 -13.30
N PRO A 105 -5.61 -9.26 -13.65
CA PRO A 105 -4.27 -9.58 -14.15
C PRO A 105 -4.02 -8.90 -15.49
N ARG A 106 -2.80 -8.43 -15.71
CA ARG A 106 -2.40 -7.76 -16.95
C ARG A 106 -1.02 -8.19 -17.39
N CYS A 107 -0.85 -8.28 -18.71
CA CYS A 107 0.46 -8.47 -19.33
C CYS A 107 0.77 -7.19 -20.13
N HIS A 108 1.88 -6.55 -19.79
CA HIS A 108 2.34 -5.34 -20.45
C HIS A 108 3.51 -5.64 -21.40
N GLY A 109 3.40 -6.74 -22.16
CA GLY A 109 4.49 -7.17 -23.03
C GLY A 109 5.53 -7.97 -22.26
N ASN A 110 6.52 -7.30 -21.71
CA ASN A 110 7.60 -7.92 -20.94
C ASN A 110 7.40 -7.85 -19.43
N ALA A 111 6.25 -7.37 -18.97
CA ALA A 111 5.96 -7.23 -17.54
C ALA A 111 4.56 -7.75 -17.23
N TRP A 112 4.44 -8.45 -16.11
CA TRP A 112 3.17 -8.96 -15.60
C TRP A 112 2.78 -8.19 -14.37
N SER A 113 1.49 -7.89 -14.25
CA SER A 113 0.97 -7.24 -13.06
C SER A 113 -0.44 -7.71 -12.75
N VAL A 114 -0.88 -7.45 -11.52
CA VAL A 114 -2.26 -7.63 -11.09
C VAL A 114 -2.73 -6.33 -10.46
N TYR A 115 -3.92 -5.89 -10.84
CA TYR A 115 -4.59 -4.73 -10.27
C TYR A 115 -5.74 -5.20 -9.40
N PHE A 116 -5.99 -4.52 -8.32
CA PHE A 116 -7.17 -4.72 -7.47
C PHE A 116 -7.39 -3.48 -6.62
N LEU A 117 -8.53 -3.40 -5.95
CA LEU A 117 -8.82 -2.31 -5.02
C LEU A 117 -8.59 -2.78 -3.59
N ASP A 118 -8.08 -1.89 -2.75
CA ASP A 118 -8.06 -2.13 -1.31
C ASP A 118 -9.47 -1.88 -0.72
N PRO A 119 -9.71 -2.14 0.59
CA PRO A 119 -11.04 -2.00 1.16
C PRO A 119 -11.66 -0.61 1.05
N GLU A 120 -10.85 0.42 0.85
CA GLU A 120 -11.34 1.80 0.71
C GLU A 120 -11.32 2.29 -0.73
N GLY A 121 -11.09 1.40 -1.68
CA GLY A 121 -11.18 1.71 -3.11
C GLY A 121 -9.91 2.28 -3.72
N ASN A 122 -8.78 2.25 -3.02
CA ASN A 122 -7.51 2.65 -3.63
C ASN A 122 -7.04 1.56 -4.59
N LYS A 123 -6.61 1.96 -5.78
CA LYS A 123 -6.10 1.02 -6.77
C LYS A 123 -4.69 0.59 -6.43
N ILE A 124 -4.48 -0.71 -6.37
CA ILE A 124 -3.19 -1.34 -6.11
C ILE A 124 -2.71 -2.05 -7.36
N GLU A 125 -1.44 -1.94 -7.63
CA GLU A 125 -0.77 -2.70 -8.68
C GLU A 125 0.42 -3.43 -8.10
#